data_09f48fc3aa0cc7776df1c717af007cc2
#
_entry.id   09f48fc3aa0cc7776df1c717af007cc2
#
_cell.length_a   1.000
_cell.length_b   1.000
_cell.length_c   1.000
_cell.angle_alpha   90.00
_cell.angle_beta   90.00
_cell.angle_gamma   90.00
#
_symmetry.space_group_name_H-M   'P 1'
#
loop_
_entity.id
_entity.type
_entity.pdbx_description
1 polymer ?
#
loop_
_entity_poly.entity_id
_entity_poly.type
_entity_poly.pdbx_seq_one_letter_code
_entity_poly.pdbx_strand_id
1 'polypeptide(L)'
;MLLNNKLFLAPIGPEPQKVLDIGTGTGIWAMDFADQYPSAQVIGTDLSPIQPTFVPPNVQFEIDDAASEWIFPKESFDFIHVRGLFGSLRDWPAFYRQVLAHLKPGAYFEQLECSCYCHADDGTTPPGSPLVRWGELFTEAGIRTGKTVNVIDYQYRWLQEAGFEDVKEYRFKMPDGPWPSARTEEGKKLKEIGKWRLLEVEAGMEGWAMALFTRVLGMSYEEVQVFLAEMRKAWRDNRVHGYTRVGVVYGRKPMR
;
A
#
# COMPACT_ATOMS: atom_id res chain seq x y z
N MET A 1 12.36 5.39 4.51
CA MET A 1 12.98 4.55 5.57
C MET A 1 13.03 3.08 5.18
N LEU A 2 11.91 2.37 5.00
CA LEU A 2 11.88 0.93 4.69
C LEU A 2 12.61 0.61 3.37
N LEU A 3 12.39 1.39 2.33
CA LEU A 3 13.03 1.28 1.01
C LEU A 3 14.37 2.04 0.92
N ASN A 4 15.12 2.20 2.01
CA ASN A 4 16.36 2.97 2.05
C ASN A 4 16.20 4.41 1.53
N ASN A 5 15.10 5.07 1.91
CA ASN A 5 14.71 6.42 1.51
C ASN A 5 14.47 6.60 0.00
N LYS A 6 14.21 5.51 -0.73
CA LYS A 6 13.75 5.58 -2.11
C LYS A 6 12.22 5.70 -2.14
N LEU A 7 11.69 6.43 -3.11
CA LEU A 7 10.26 6.52 -3.37
C LEU A 7 9.72 5.26 -4.05
N PHE A 8 10.56 4.59 -4.84
CA PHE A 8 10.24 3.38 -5.60
C PHE A 8 11.52 2.53 -5.81
N LEU A 9 11.36 1.29 -6.28
CA LEU A 9 12.44 0.34 -6.57
C LEU A 9 12.56 0.00 -8.06
N ALA A 10 11.52 0.28 -8.85
CA ALA A 10 11.51 0.03 -10.28
C ALA A 10 12.65 0.80 -10.97
N PRO A 11 13.41 0.20 -11.92
CA PRO A 11 14.51 0.84 -12.60
C PRO A 11 14.00 1.72 -13.76
N ILE A 12 13.19 2.73 -13.44
CA ILE A 12 12.71 3.70 -14.43
C ILE A 12 13.87 4.53 -15.00
N GLY A 13 13.70 5.06 -16.19
CA GLY A 13 14.68 5.97 -16.80
C GLY A 13 14.90 7.25 -15.97
N PRO A 14 15.99 7.98 -16.24
CA PRO A 14 16.34 9.17 -15.46
C PRO A 14 15.40 10.37 -15.71
N GLU A 15 14.64 10.37 -16.79
CA GLU A 15 13.80 11.50 -17.22
C GLU A 15 12.37 11.05 -17.56
N PRO A 16 11.61 10.49 -16.59
CA PRO A 16 10.19 10.16 -16.83
C PRO A 16 9.44 11.46 -17.14
N GLN A 17 8.56 11.43 -18.14
CA GLN A 17 7.80 12.62 -18.57
C GLN A 17 6.37 12.61 -18.03
N LYS A 18 5.74 11.44 -17.90
CA LYS A 18 4.37 11.32 -17.43
C LYS A 18 4.22 10.14 -16.47
N VAL A 19 3.76 10.42 -15.27
CA VAL A 19 3.67 9.47 -14.15
C VAL A 19 2.26 9.49 -13.58
N LEU A 20 1.74 8.31 -13.24
CA LEU A 20 0.44 8.14 -12.60
C LEU A 20 0.60 7.46 -11.24
N ASP A 21 0.07 8.08 -10.19
CA ASP A 21 -0.04 7.52 -8.84
C ASP A 21 -1.50 7.21 -8.53
N ILE A 22 -1.86 5.93 -8.50
CA ILE A 22 -3.25 5.48 -8.35
C ILE A 22 -3.54 5.18 -6.88
N GLY A 23 -4.65 5.72 -6.36
CA GLY A 23 -4.95 5.70 -4.94
C GLY A 23 -3.97 6.59 -4.18
N THR A 24 -3.72 7.80 -4.70
CA THR A 24 -2.69 8.72 -4.21
C THR A 24 -2.92 9.17 -2.76
N GLY A 25 -4.14 9.02 -2.22
CA GLY A 25 -4.52 9.42 -0.87
C GLY A 25 -4.29 10.92 -0.66
N THR A 26 -3.43 11.28 0.29
CA THR A 26 -3.07 12.69 0.54
C THR A 26 -2.16 13.30 -0.53
N GLY A 27 -1.72 12.52 -1.52
CA GLY A 27 -0.86 12.99 -2.60
C GLY A 27 0.63 13.13 -2.25
N ILE A 28 1.06 12.70 -1.06
CA ILE A 28 2.44 12.90 -0.60
C ILE A 28 3.47 12.23 -1.51
N TRP A 29 3.18 11.01 -1.99
CA TRP A 29 4.10 10.32 -2.89
C TRP A 29 4.22 11.04 -4.23
N ALA A 30 3.09 11.49 -4.79
CA ALA A 30 3.06 12.22 -6.05
C ALA A 30 3.83 13.55 -5.96
N MET A 31 3.69 14.27 -4.84
CA MET A 31 4.43 15.52 -4.59
C MET A 31 5.93 15.27 -4.44
N ASP A 32 6.33 14.28 -3.63
CA ASP A 32 7.75 13.92 -3.47
C ASP A 32 8.38 13.46 -4.77
N PHE A 33 7.62 12.72 -5.62
CA PHE A 33 8.08 12.32 -6.94
C PHE A 33 8.26 13.53 -7.87
N ALA A 34 7.30 14.45 -7.86
CA ALA A 34 7.36 15.67 -8.68
C ALA A 34 8.54 16.58 -8.31
N ASP A 35 8.85 16.68 -7.02
CA ASP A 35 10.03 17.44 -6.55
C ASP A 35 11.34 16.77 -7.00
N GLN A 36 11.39 15.43 -7.01
CA GLN A 36 12.56 14.69 -7.48
C GLN A 36 12.73 14.74 -9.02
N TYR A 37 11.62 14.87 -9.75
CA TYR A 37 11.58 14.89 -11.23
C TYR A 37 10.83 16.12 -11.75
N PRO A 38 11.41 17.33 -11.71
CA PRO A 38 10.71 18.57 -12.05
C PRO A 38 10.18 18.65 -13.49
N SER A 39 10.74 17.84 -14.42
CA SER A 39 10.28 17.74 -15.81
C SER A 39 9.10 16.80 -16.02
N ALA A 40 8.78 15.97 -15.02
CA ALA A 40 7.69 15.00 -15.11
C ALA A 40 6.35 15.66 -14.80
N GLN A 41 5.33 15.40 -15.61
CA GLN A 41 3.94 15.60 -15.22
C GLN A 41 3.51 14.43 -14.34
N VAL A 42 3.10 14.70 -13.11
CA VAL A 42 2.64 13.69 -12.15
C VAL A 42 1.12 13.85 -11.94
N ILE A 43 0.38 12.80 -12.22
CA ILE A 43 -1.07 12.74 -11.99
C ILE A 43 -1.32 11.79 -10.84
N GLY A 44 -2.00 12.27 -9.79
CA GLY A 44 -2.48 11.44 -8.68
C GLY A 44 -3.99 11.27 -8.76
N THR A 45 -4.49 10.04 -8.74
CA THR A 45 -5.93 9.76 -8.73
C THR A 45 -6.37 9.14 -7.40
N ASP A 46 -7.55 9.52 -6.91
CA ASP A 46 -8.18 8.93 -5.72
C ASP A 46 -9.70 9.12 -5.78
N LEU A 47 -10.46 8.30 -5.04
CA LEU A 47 -11.90 8.47 -4.87
C LEU A 47 -12.25 9.66 -3.97
N SER A 48 -11.31 10.09 -3.12
CA SER A 48 -11.52 11.12 -2.09
C SER A 48 -10.74 12.38 -2.40
N PRO A 49 -11.37 13.57 -2.44
CA PRO A 49 -10.70 14.86 -2.69
C PRO A 49 -10.04 15.40 -1.41
N ILE A 50 -9.06 14.67 -0.88
CA ILE A 50 -8.37 14.98 0.38
C ILE A 50 -6.97 15.58 0.17
N GLN A 51 -6.57 15.80 -1.07
CA GLN A 51 -5.27 16.32 -1.45
C GLN A 51 -5.17 17.82 -1.13
N PRO A 52 -3.96 18.34 -0.82
CA PRO A 52 -3.76 19.76 -0.57
C PRO A 52 -3.98 20.60 -1.83
N THR A 53 -4.35 21.87 -1.65
CA THR A 53 -4.53 22.82 -2.75
C THR A 53 -3.21 23.47 -3.20
N PHE A 54 -2.21 23.51 -2.31
CA PHE A 54 -0.88 24.02 -2.62
C PHE A 54 0.07 22.86 -2.88
N VAL A 55 0.43 22.68 -4.16
CA VAL A 55 1.19 21.53 -4.66
C VAL A 55 2.29 21.98 -5.65
N PRO A 56 3.30 21.16 -5.92
CA PRO A 56 4.26 21.42 -6.99
C PRO A 56 3.58 21.71 -8.34
N PRO A 57 4.11 22.61 -9.18
CA PRO A 57 3.44 23.04 -10.42
C PRO A 57 3.27 21.92 -11.46
N ASN A 58 4.01 20.84 -11.32
CA ASN A 58 3.97 19.65 -12.17
C ASN A 58 3.12 18.50 -11.61
N VAL A 59 2.33 18.75 -10.52
CA VAL A 59 1.37 17.78 -9.95
C VAL A 59 -0.05 18.20 -10.28
N GLN A 60 -0.87 17.20 -10.63
CA GLN A 60 -2.32 17.34 -10.79
C GLN A 60 -3.02 16.22 -10.04
N PHE A 61 -4.08 16.54 -9.30
CA PHE A 61 -4.95 15.55 -8.67
C PHE A 61 -6.30 15.46 -9.36
N GLU A 62 -6.78 14.24 -9.57
CA GLU A 62 -8.06 13.95 -10.22
C GLU A 62 -8.87 12.97 -9.35
N ILE A 63 -10.19 13.18 -9.29
CA ILE A 63 -11.09 12.22 -8.63
C ILE A 63 -11.44 11.16 -9.66
N ASP A 64 -10.97 9.93 -9.44
CA ASP A 64 -11.23 8.81 -10.35
C ASP A 64 -11.30 7.49 -9.59
N ASP A 65 -12.05 6.52 -10.15
CA ASP A 65 -12.14 5.16 -9.64
C ASP A 65 -11.20 4.24 -10.41
N ALA A 66 -10.18 3.74 -9.73
CA ALA A 66 -9.21 2.80 -10.30
C ALA A 66 -9.84 1.53 -10.89
N ALA A 67 -11.06 1.16 -10.46
CA ALA A 67 -11.82 0.03 -10.97
C ALA A 67 -12.58 0.33 -12.26
N SER A 68 -12.81 1.60 -12.58
CA SER A 68 -13.51 2.04 -13.78
C SER A 68 -12.58 2.03 -15.01
N GLU A 69 -13.15 2.22 -16.19
CA GLU A 69 -12.35 2.38 -17.40
C GLU A 69 -11.62 3.74 -17.36
N TRP A 70 -10.29 3.71 -17.55
CA TRP A 70 -9.48 4.91 -17.49
C TRP A 70 -9.61 5.74 -18.77
N ILE A 71 -9.80 7.03 -18.59
CA ILE A 71 -9.95 8.00 -19.69
C ILE A 71 -8.63 8.47 -20.29
N PHE A 72 -7.51 8.11 -19.70
CA PHE A 72 -6.19 8.47 -20.19
C PHE A 72 -5.88 7.82 -21.56
N PRO A 73 -5.08 8.46 -22.41
CA PRO A 73 -4.60 7.83 -23.64
C PRO A 73 -3.82 6.56 -23.35
N LYS A 74 -4.01 5.52 -24.15
CA LYS A 74 -3.19 4.31 -24.08
C LYS A 74 -1.73 4.66 -24.37
N GLU A 75 -0.81 3.87 -23.79
CA GLU A 75 0.64 4.02 -23.98
C GLU A 75 1.18 5.43 -23.72
N SER A 76 0.66 6.09 -22.68
CA SER A 76 0.99 7.48 -22.37
C SER A 76 1.88 7.67 -21.14
N PHE A 77 1.97 6.68 -20.24
CA PHE A 77 2.72 6.81 -19.00
C PHE A 77 4.10 6.13 -19.06
N ASP A 78 5.11 6.82 -18.53
CA ASP A 78 6.48 6.31 -18.35
C ASP A 78 6.61 5.50 -17.06
N PHE A 79 5.72 5.75 -16.08
CA PHE A 79 5.65 5.03 -14.82
C PHE A 79 4.24 5.09 -14.25
N ILE A 80 3.77 3.97 -13.73
CA ILE A 80 2.51 3.90 -12.96
C ILE A 80 2.84 3.29 -11.60
N HIS A 81 2.40 3.97 -10.54
CA HIS A 81 2.65 3.58 -9.14
C HIS A 81 1.34 3.35 -8.39
N VAL A 82 1.38 2.41 -7.45
CA VAL A 82 0.30 2.08 -6.53
C VAL A 82 0.86 1.78 -5.16
N ARG A 83 0.19 2.29 -4.12
CA ARG A 83 0.54 1.95 -2.75
C ARG A 83 -0.69 1.84 -1.86
N GLY A 84 -0.91 0.62 -1.31
CA GLY A 84 -1.94 0.40 -0.31
C GLY A 84 -3.37 0.36 -0.86
N LEU A 85 -3.59 -0.24 -2.03
CA LEU A 85 -4.91 -0.46 -2.62
C LEU A 85 -5.57 -1.78 -2.21
N PHE A 86 -4.94 -2.59 -1.35
CA PHE A 86 -5.54 -3.83 -0.86
C PHE A 86 -6.95 -3.57 -0.29
N GLY A 87 -7.89 -4.49 -0.55
CA GLY A 87 -9.29 -4.33 -0.13
C GLY A 87 -10.09 -3.27 -0.92
N SER A 88 -9.51 -2.59 -1.91
CA SER A 88 -10.21 -1.59 -2.73
C SER A 88 -10.79 -2.18 -4.02
N LEU A 89 -10.09 -3.10 -4.66
CA LEU A 89 -10.45 -3.66 -5.97
C LEU A 89 -11.02 -5.07 -5.85
N ARG A 90 -11.98 -5.40 -6.72
CA ARG A 90 -12.55 -6.75 -6.88
C ARG A 90 -11.82 -7.56 -7.93
N ASP A 91 -11.46 -6.94 -9.05
CA ASP A 91 -10.83 -7.58 -10.21
C ASP A 91 -9.43 -7.01 -10.44
N TRP A 92 -8.46 -7.55 -9.71
CA TRP A 92 -7.04 -7.21 -9.87
C TRP A 92 -6.49 -7.56 -11.26
N PRO A 93 -6.82 -8.74 -11.86
CA PRO A 93 -6.44 -9.02 -13.24
C PRO A 93 -6.92 -7.96 -14.24
N ALA A 94 -8.16 -7.47 -14.13
CA ALA A 94 -8.64 -6.39 -14.99
C ALA A 94 -7.86 -5.09 -14.76
N PHE A 95 -7.58 -4.75 -13.50
CA PHE A 95 -6.76 -3.60 -13.15
C PHE A 95 -5.38 -3.66 -13.78
N TYR A 96 -4.66 -4.78 -13.66
CA TYR A 96 -3.33 -4.92 -14.27
C TYR A 96 -3.35 -4.86 -15.80
N ARG A 97 -4.42 -5.35 -16.45
CA ARG A 97 -4.60 -5.15 -17.90
C ARG A 97 -4.75 -3.67 -18.26
N GLN A 98 -5.48 -2.89 -17.45
CA GLN A 98 -5.57 -1.44 -17.64
C GLN A 98 -4.21 -0.76 -17.47
N VAL A 99 -3.49 -1.08 -16.39
CA VAL A 99 -2.12 -0.57 -16.16
C VAL A 99 -1.24 -0.84 -17.37
N LEU A 100 -1.20 -2.10 -17.84
CA LEU A 100 -0.39 -2.51 -18.97
C LEU A 100 -0.76 -1.75 -20.26
N ALA A 101 -2.06 -1.53 -20.49
CA ALA A 101 -2.54 -0.81 -21.67
C ALA A 101 -2.12 0.67 -21.68
N HIS A 102 -1.99 1.30 -20.50
CA HIS A 102 -1.69 2.74 -20.41
C HIS A 102 -0.21 3.05 -20.25
N LEU A 103 0.63 2.07 -19.88
CA LEU A 103 2.07 2.21 -19.91
C LEU A 103 2.58 2.30 -21.37
N LYS A 104 3.61 3.11 -21.60
CA LYS A 104 4.39 3.06 -22.83
C LYS A 104 5.13 1.72 -22.96
N PRO A 105 5.43 1.21 -24.16
CA PRO A 105 6.31 0.07 -24.31
C PRO A 105 7.64 0.29 -23.56
N GLY A 106 8.08 -0.71 -22.79
CA GLY A 106 9.29 -0.64 -21.97
C GLY A 106 9.17 0.12 -20.65
N ALA A 107 8.05 0.77 -20.38
CA ALA A 107 7.79 1.49 -19.14
C ALA A 107 7.46 0.53 -17.98
N TYR A 108 7.57 1.03 -16.73
CA TYR A 108 7.42 0.22 -15.53
C TYR A 108 6.13 0.53 -14.76
N PHE A 109 5.62 -0.50 -14.14
CA PHE A 109 4.64 -0.44 -13.06
C PHE A 109 5.28 -0.88 -11.76
N GLU A 110 4.95 -0.20 -10.65
CA GLU A 110 5.32 -0.65 -9.31
C GLU A 110 4.12 -0.59 -8.36
N GLN A 111 4.03 -1.60 -7.53
CA GLN A 111 3.01 -1.71 -6.49
C GLN A 111 3.63 -2.07 -5.16
N LEU A 112 3.25 -1.34 -4.10
CA LEU A 112 3.59 -1.64 -2.73
C LEU A 112 2.33 -1.99 -1.95
N GLU A 113 2.27 -3.20 -1.38
CA GLU A 113 1.16 -3.65 -0.55
C GLU A 113 1.63 -4.18 0.80
N CYS A 114 0.73 -4.09 1.78
CA CYS A 114 0.96 -4.60 3.12
C CYS A 114 0.03 -5.78 3.43
N SER A 115 0.48 -6.69 4.28
CA SER A 115 -0.38 -7.71 4.87
C SER A 115 -1.33 -7.07 5.88
N CYS A 116 -2.59 -7.54 5.94
CA CYS A 116 -3.50 -7.22 7.05
C CYS A 116 -3.14 -7.96 8.35
N TYR A 117 -2.31 -9.00 8.27
CA TYR A 117 -1.90 -9.79 9.41
C TYR A 117 -0.65 -9.24 10.07
N CYS A 118 -0.68 -9.16 11.41
CA CYS A 118 0.51 -9.03 12.22
C CYS A 118 1.17 -10.41 12.36
N HIS A 119 2.46 -10.47 12.11
CA HIS A 119 3.28 -11.69 12.21
C HIS A 119 4.29 -11.54 13.36
N ALA A 120 4.67 -12.65 13.99
CA ALA A 120 5.78 -12.70 14.93
C ALA A 120 6.53 -14.03 14.75
N ASP A 121 7.86 -13.97 14.65
CA ASP A 121 8.67 -15.18 14.43
C ASP A 121 8.91 -15.97 15.71
N ASP A 122 8.68 -15.38 16.89
CA ASP A 122 8.96 -15.91 18.22
C ASP A 122 7.71 -16.30 19.02
N GLY A 123 6.55 -16.29 18.37
CA GLY A 123 5.28 -16.67 19.00
C GLY A 123 4.71 -15.64 19.97
N THR A 124 5.21 -14.40 19.98
CA THR A 124 4.68 -13.34 20.86
C THR A 124 3.30 -12.80 20.43
N THR A 125 2.76 -13.27 19.31
CA THR A 125 1.37 -13.03 18.86
C THR A 125 0.57 -14.35 18.98
N PRO A 126 0.03 -14.68 20.15
CA PRO A 126 -0.68 -15.95 20.35
C PRO A 126 -1.99 -15.97 19.55
N PRO A 127 -2.49 -17.17 19.17
CA PRO A 127 -3.80 -17.34 18.57
C PRO A 127 -4.91 -16.66 19.40
N GLY A 128 -5.85 -15.99 18.72
CA GLY A 128 -6.95 -15.28 19.39
C GLY A 128 -6.56 -13.92 19.98
N SER A 129 -5.29 -13.51 19.91
CA SER A 129 -4.92 -12.14 20.30
C SER A 129 -5.60 -11.10 19.38
N PRO A 130 -5.81 -9.85 19.87
CA PRO A 130 -6.40 -8.80 19.05
C PRO A 130 -5.67 -8.60 17.72
N LEU A 131 -4.33 -8.75 17.72
CA LEU A 131 -3.50 -8.60 16.52
C LEU A 131 -3.78 -9.69 15.46
N VAL A 132 -4.02 -10.92 15.88
CA VAL A 132 -4.42 -12.01 14.97
C VAL A 132 -5.85 -11.79 14.47
N ARG A 133 -6.78 -11.47 15.38
CA ARG A 133 -8.17 -11.18 15.03
C ARG A 133 -8.33 -10.02 14.05
N TRP A 134 -7.46 -9.02 14.10
CA TRP A 134 -7.42 -7.92 13.13
C TRP A 134 -7.35 -8.43 11.69
N GLY A 135 -6.36 -9.27 11.40
CA GLY A 135 -6.20 -9.86 10.06
C GLY A 135 -7.36 -10.76 9.65
N GLU A 136 -7.91 -11.53 10.61
CA GLU A 136 -9.07 -12.40 10.38
C GLU A 136 -10.31 -11.59 10.00
N LEU A 137 -10.62 -10.50 10.73
CA LEU A 137 -11.78 -9.65 10.47
C LEU A 137 -11.65 -8.93 9.11
N PHE A 138 -10.49 -8.41 8.78
CA PHE A 138 -10.26 -7.82 7.46
C PHE A 138 -10.41 -8.84 6.34
N THR A 139 -9.90 -10.06 6.53
CA THR A 139 -10.02 -11.13 5.55
C THR A 139 -11.49 -11.55 5.36
N GLU A 140 -12.24 -11.71 6.45
CA GLU A 140 -13.66 -12.01 6.39
C GLU A 140 -14.46 -10.91 5.67
N ALA A 141 -14.19 -9.65 5.99
CA ALA A 141 -14.83 -8.53 5.32
C ALA A 141 -14.47 -8.47 3.82
N GLY A 142 -13.22 -8.76 3.48
CA GLY A 142 -12.77 -8.89 2.10
C GLY A 142 -13.52 -9.98 1.33
N ILE A 143 -13.69 -11.15 1.93
CA ILE A 143 -14.48 -12.27 1.36
C ILE A 143 -15.94 -11.83 1.12
N ARG A 144 -16.59 -11.22 2.13
CA ARG A 144 -17.99 -10.77 2.02
C ARG A 144 -18.20 -9.69 0.95
N THR A 145 -17.22 -8.84 0.73
CA THR A 145 -17.28 -7.76 -0.28
C THR A 145 -16.76 -8.18 -1.66
N GLY A 146 -16.14 -9.36 -1.77
CA GLY A 146 -15.45 -9.81 -2.97
C GLY A 146 -14.17 -9.02 -3.27
N LYS A 147 -13.57 -8.36 -2.27
CA LYS A 147 -12.36 -7.54 -2.40
C LYS A 147 -11.20 -8.22 -1.68
N THR A 148 -10.13 -8.51 -2.43
CA THR A 148 -8.95 -9.17 -1.84
C THR A 148 -8.17 -8.21 -0.96
N VAL A 149 -7.98 -8.56 0.30
CA VAL A 149 -7.16 -7.80 1.26
C VAL A 149 -5.72 -8.33 1.37
N ASN A 150 -5.47 -9.58 0.96
CA ASN A 150 -4.14 -10.19 0.97
C ASN A 150 -3.45 -10.14 -0.39
N VAL A 151 -3.48 -8.97 -1.03
CA VAL A 151 -2.91 -8.72 -2.38
C VAL A 151 -1.43 -9.06 -2.44
N ILE A 152 -0.70 -8.82 -1.36
CA ILE A 152 0.73 -9.11 -1.23
C ILE A 152 1.10 -10.58 -1.55
N ASP A 153 0.18 -11.53 -1.36
CA ASP A 153 0.44 -12.95 -1.61
C ASP A 153 0.23 -13.34 -3.08
N TYR A 154 -0.38 -12.46 -3.89
CA TYR A 154 -0.76 -12.74 -5.27
C TYR A 154 -0.15 -11.79 -6.29
N GLN A 155 0.22 -10.55 -5.91
CA GLN A 155 0.64 -9.47 -6.80
C GLN A 155 1.75 -9.87 -7.79
N TYR A 156 2.77 -10.62 -7.33
CA TYR A 156 3.87 -11.09 -8.19
C TYR A 156 3.34 -11.98 -9.33
N ARG A 157 2.53 -13.00 -8.99
CA ARG A 157 1.95 -13.90 -9.97
C ARG A 157 0.99 -13.19 -10.91
N TRP A 158 0.14 -12.32 -10.39
CA TRP A 158 -0.83 -11.59 -11.20
C TRP A 158 -0.17 -10.63 -12.19
N LEU A 159 0.95 -10.00 -11.84
CA LEU A 159 1.71 -9.20 -12.80
C LEU A 159 2.23 -10.07 -13.96
N GLN A 160 2.78 -11.24 -13.66
CA GLN A 160 3.25 -12.17 -14.69
C GLN A 160 2.10 -12.63 -15.58
N GLU A 161 0.97 -13.03 -15.00
CA GLU A 161 -0.23 -13.46 -15.71
C GLU A 161 -0.84 -12.33 -16.58
N ALA A 162 -0.69 -11.08 -16.17
CA ALA A 162 -1.13 -9.92 -16.95
C ALA A 162 -0.23 -9.61 -18.16
N GLY A 163 0.98 -10.21 -18.25
CA GLY A 163 1.90 -10.05 -19.35
C GLY A 163 3.05 -9.06 -19.11
N PHE A 164 3.31 -8.67 -17.88
CA PHE A 164 4.52 -7.90 -17.54
C PHE A 164 5.77 -8.77 -17.65
N GLU A 165 6.85 -8.18 -18.15
CA GLU A 165 8.19 -8.77 -18.20
C GLU A 165 9.07 -8.24 -17.07
N ASP A 166 10.22 -8.92 -16.82
CA ASP A 166 11.21 -8.52 -15.81
C ASP A 166 10.58 -8.30 -14.42
N VAL A 167 9.57 -9.07 -14.07
CA VAL A 167 8.85 -8.93 -12.81
C VAL A 167 9.78 -9.29 -11.64
N LYS A 168 9.91 -8.36 -10.69
CA LYS A 168 10.68 -8.57 -9.46
C LYS A 168 9.86 -8.23 -8.24
N GLU A 169 10.08 -9.00 -7.17
CA GLU A 169 9.45 -8.79 -5.88
C GLU A 169 10.49 -8.62 -4.78
N TYR A 170 10.24 -7.69 -3.88
CA TYR A 170 10.99 -7.46 -2.65
C TYR A 170 10.06 -7.56 -1.47
N ARG A 171 10.47 -8.28 -0.43
CA ARG A 171 9.68 -8.45 0.78
C ARG A 171 10.42 -7.90 1.98
N PHE A 172 9.70 -7.17 2.83
CA PHE A 172 10.22 -6.52 4.01
C PHE A 172 9.38 -6.90 5.23
N LYS A 173 10.02 -6.91 6.40
CA LYS A 173 9.36 -6.97 7.70
C LYS A 173 9.33 -5.56 8.27
N MET A 174 8.18 -4.96 8.38
CA MET A 174 7.97 -3.63 8.97
C MET A 174 7.53 -3.82 10.41
N PRO A 175 8.35 -3.47 11.42
CA PRO A 175 7.96 -3.61 12.82
C PRO A 175 6.69 -2.82 13.13
N ASP A 176 5.75 -3.44 13.83
CA ASP A 176 4.49 -2.81 14.23
C ASP A 176 4.60 -1.96 15.51
N GLY A 177 5.81 -1.82 16.04
CA GLY A 177 6.14 -1.02 17.22
C GLY A 177 7.64 -0.86 17.40
N PRO A 178 8.10 -0.04 18.37
CA PRO A 178 9.51 0.27 18.60
C PRO A 178 10.27 -0.83 19.37
N TRP A 179 9.84 -2.08 19.28
CA TRP A 179 10.44 -3.24 19.95
C TRP A 179 11.85 -3.64 19.44
N PRO A 180 12.27 -3.37 18.16
CA PRO A 180 13.60 -3.75 17.72
C PRO A 180 14.72 -3.16 18.59
N SER A 181 15.75 -3.96 18.81
CA SER A 181 16.93 -3.54 19.59
C SER A 181 17.73 -2.49 18.84
N ALA A 182 18.11 -1.40 19.52
CA ALA A 182 18.94 -0.33 18.96
C ALA A 182 20.46 -0.57 19.06
N ARG A 183 20.91 -1.82 19.21
CA ARG A 183 22.33 -2.16 19.37
C ARG A 183 23.12 -2.09 18.06
N THR A 184 22.44 -2.18 16.91
CA THR A 184 23.04 -2.09 15.57
C THR A 184 22.39 -0.92 14.79
N GLU A 185 23.03 -0.43 13.74
CA GLU A 185 22.46 0.61 12.89
C GLU A 185 21.16 0.15 12.22
N GLU A 186 21.09 -1.11 11.78
CA GLU A 186 19.86 -1.70 11.26
C GLU A 186 18.76 -1.75 12.33
N GLY A 187 19.11 -2.18 13.55
CA GLY A 187 18.16 -2.20 14.66
C GLY A 187 17.65 -0.81 15.05
N LYS A 188 18.51 0.21 15.02
CA LYS A 188 18.07 1.61 15.22
C LYS A 188 17.09 2.06 14.15
N LYS A 189 17.39 1.75 12.89
CA LYS A 189 16.51 2.04 11.75
C LYS A 189 15.16 1.34 11.89
N LEU A 190 15.15 0.03 12.19
CA LEU A 190 13.91 -0.74 12.37
C LEU A 190 13.10 -0.22 13.55
N LYS A 191 13.75 0.15 14.66
CA LYS A 191 13.07 0.77 15.81
C LYS A 191 12.40 2.10 15.44
N GLU A 192 13.06 2.92 14.64
CA GLU A 192 12.49 4.19 14.17
C GLU A 192 11.30 3.96 13.23
N ILE A 193 11.41 3.00 12.31
CA ILE A 193 10.28 2.57 11.46
C ILE A 193 9.10 2.13 12.34
N GLY A 194 9.35 1.31 13.36
CA GLY A 194 8.32 0.85 14.29
C GLY A 194 7.62 1.97 15.06
N LYS A 195 8.32 3.04 15.42
CA LYS A 195 7.71 4.23 16.02
C LYS A 195 6.73 4.92 15.07
N TRP A 196 7.15 5.15 13.82
CA TRP A 196 6.31 5.76 12.80
C TRP A 196 5.11 4.87 12.48
N ARG A 197 5.32 3.54 12.39
CA ARG A 197 4.24 2.60 12.16
C ARG A 197 3.21 2.62 13.29
N LEU A 198 3.63 2.68 14.54
CA LEU A 198 2.72 2.79 15.68
C LEU A 198 1.87 4.06 15.62
N LEU A 199 2.48 5.20 15.29
CA LEU A 199 1.75 6.47 15.13
C LEU A 199 0.72 6.40 13.98
N GLU A 200 1.11 5.83 12.83
CA GLU A 200 0.24 5.64 11.68
C GLU A 200 -0.98 4.78 12.05
N VAL A 201 -0.72 3.64 12.70
CA VAL A 201 -1.78 2.71 13.10
C VAL A 201 -2.71 3.35 14.12
N GLU A 202 -2.19 4.05 15.13
CA GLU A 202 -3.01 4.71 16.14
C GLU A 202 -3.91 5.80 15.55
N ALA A 203 -3.42 6.52 14.55
CA ALA A 203 -4.19 7.55 13.86
C ALA A 203 -5.22 6.97 12.87
N GLY A 204 -4.87 5.89 12.18
CA GLY A 204 -5.63 5.38 11.03
C GLY A 204 -6.59 4.23 11.33
N MET A 205 -6.35 3.44 12.40
CA MET A 205 -7.07 2.18 12.61
C MET A 205 -8.60 2.30 12.66
N GLU A 206 -9.11 3.38 13.23
CA GLU A 206 -10.56 3.60 13.31
C GLU A 206 -11.14 3.87 11.90
N GLY A 207 -10.47 4.69 11.10
CA GLY A 207 -10.87 4.95 9.72
C GLY A 207 -10.84 3.71 8.85
N TRP A 208 -9.88 2.83 9.05
CA TRP A 208 -9.77 1.58 8.29
C TRP A 208 -10.83 0.54 8.69
N ALA A 209 -11.14 0.43 9.98
CA ALA A 209 -11.98 -0.64 10.53
C ALA A 209 -13.46 -0.28 10.64
N MET A 210 -13.79 0.94 11.08
CA MET A 210 -15.13 1.30 11.53
C MET A 210 -16.21 0.98 10.51
N ALA A 211 -16.10 1.56 9.30
CA ALA A 211 -17.11 1.34 8.26
C ALA A 211 -17.15 -0.12 7.79
N LEU A 212 -15.99 -0.77 7.70
CA LEU A 212 -15.89 -2.15 7.24
C LEU A 212 -16.51 -3.13 8.26
N PHE A 213 -16.17 -2.99 9.53
CA PHE A 213 -16.64 -3.90 10.57
C PHE A 213 -18.11 -3.69 10.91
N THR A 214 -18.59 -2.43 10.92
CA THR A 214 -20.01 -2.18 11.19
C THR A 214 -20.89 -2.53 10.00
N ARG A 215 -20.58 -2.08 8.79
CA ARG A 215 -21.47 -2.22 7.62
C ARG A 215 -21.37 -3.59 6.96
N VAL A 216 -20.20 -4.24 7.00
CA VAL A 216 -19.97 -5.51 6.32
C VAL A 216 -20.05 -6.69 7.28
N LEU A 217 -19.42 -6.59 8.47
CA LEU A 217 -19.42 -7.68 9.44
C LEU A 217 -20.61 -7.62 10.39
N GLY A 218 -21.31 -6.48 10.49
CA GLY A 218 -22.50 -6.32 11.35
C GLY A 218 -22.16 -6.11 12.81
N MET A 219 -20.93 -5.74 13.15
CA MET A 219 -20.56 -5.38 14.53
C MET A 219 -21.22 -4.05 14.91
N SER A 220 -21.60 -3.90 16.18
CA SER A 220 -22.06 -2.61 16.70
C SER A 220 -20.89 -1.60 16.77
N TYR A 221 -21.20 -0.31 16.82
CA TYR A 221 -20.18 0.73 17.00
C TYR A 221 -19.36 0.48 18.29
N GLU A 222 -20.04 0.14 19.36
CA GLU A 222 -19.44 -0.14 20.66
C GLU A 222 -18.50 -1.35 20.62
N GLU A 223 -18.90 -2.45 19.97
CA GLU A 223 -18.05 -3.63 19.79
C GLU A 223 -16.77 -3.29 19.03
N VAL A 224 -16.87 -2.47 17.96
CA VAL A 224 -15.69 -2.03 17.22
C VAL A 224 -14.80 -1.14 18.11
N GLN A 225 -15.36 -0.19 18.88
CA GLN A 225 -14.57 0.66 19.77
C GLN A 225 -13.85 -0.13 20.86
N VAL A 226 -14.49 -1.13 21.46
CA VAL A 226 -13.86 -2.03 22.43
C VAL A 226 -12.71 -2.79 21.79
N PHE A 227 -12.92 -3.36 20.61
CA PHE A 227 -11.88 -4.06 19.86
C PHE A 227 -10.70 -3.14 19.51
N LEU A 228 -10.96 -1.91 19.06
CA LEU A 228 -9.90 -0.94 18.75
C LEU A 228 -9.12 -0.52 20.01
N ALA A 229 -9.76 -0.46 21.17
CA ALA A 229 -9.07 -0.20 22.44
C ALA A 229 -8.12 -1.36 22.81
N GLU A 230 -8.56 -2.63 22.63
CA GLU A 230 -7.71 -3.81 22.79
C GLU A 230 -6.52 -3.80 21.81
N MET A 231 -6.77 -3.44 20.56
CA MET A 231 -5.74 -3.31 19.53
C MET A 231 -4.67 -2.27 19.90
N ARG A 232 -5.09 -1.06 20.32
CA ARG A 232 -4.15 -0.01 20.79
C ARG A 232 -3.26 -0.49 21.91
N LYS A 233 -3.85 -1.25 22.89
CA LYS A 233 -3.09 -1.83 23.98
C LYS A 233 -2.08 -2.88 23.49
N ALA A 234 -2.50 -3.76 22.58
CA ALA A 234 -1.65 -4.81 22.04
C ALA A 234 -0.49 -4.24 21.19
N TRP A 235 -0.71 -3.21 20.39
CA TRP A 235 0.35 -2.58 19.59
C TRP A 235 1.38 -1.80 20.41
N ARG A 236 0.97 -1.27 21.57
CA ARG A 236 1.89 -0.60 22.52
C ARG A 236 2.72 -1.54 23.36
N ASP A 237 2.42 -2.82 23.36
CA ASP A 237 3.14 -3.81 24.18
C ASP A 237 4.47 -4.20 23.50
N ASN A 238 5.56 -3.61 23.94
CA ASN A 238 6.92 -3.90 23.40
C ASN A 238 7.39 -5.35 23.65
N ARG A 239 6.65 -6.16 24.39
CA ARG A 239 6.92 -7.61 24.53
C ARG A 239 6.39 -8.40 23.35
N VAL A 240 5.53 -7.79 22.54
CA VAL A 240 5.05 -8.35 21.28
C VAL A 240 5.98 -7.90 20.16
N HIS A 241 6.69 -8.84 19.56
CA HIS A 241 7.64 -8.57 18.48
C HIS A 241 6.94 -8.67 17.11
N GLY A 242 5.79 -8.00 17.01
CA GLY A 242 4.96 -8.01 15.83
C GLY A 242 5.56 -7.23 14.65
N TYR A 243 5.34 -7.74 13.45
CA TYR A 243 5.66 -7.03 12.21
C TYR A 243 4.59 -7.26 11.15
N THR A 244 4.39 -6.26 10.30
CA THR A 244 3.61 -6.33 9.08
C THR A 244 4.52 -6.71 7.91
N ARG A 245 4.12 -7.69 7.09
CA ARG A 245 4.81 -7.97 5.81
C ARG A 245 4.47 -6.87 4.81
N VAL A 246 5.51 -6.33 4.17
CA VAL A 246 5.40 -5.38 3.07
C VAL A 246 6.02 -5.99 1.82
N GLY A 247 5.28 -5.97 0.72
CA GLY A 247 5.73 -6.46 -0.58
C GLY A 247 5.76 -5.32 -1.60
N VAL A 248 6.90 -5.13 -2.25
CA VAL A 248 7.03 -4.27 -3.42
C VAL A 248 7.21 -5.17 -4.62
N VAL A 249 6.37 -5.03 -5.62
CA VAL A 249 6.52 -5.71 -6.90
C VAL A 249 6.57 -4.68 -8.01
N TYR A 250 7.46 -4.88 -8.97
CA TYR A 250 7.45 -4.11 -10.21
C TYR A 250 7.59 -5.01 -11.41
N GLY A 251 7.09 -4.54 -12.56
CA GLY A 251 7.22 -5.21 -13.84
C GLY A 251 7.30 -4.20 -14.97
N ARG A 252 7.87 -4.62 -16.08
CA ARG A 252 8.05 -3.82 -17.29
C ARG A 252 7.01 -4.21 -18.33
N LYS A 253 6.38 -3.23 -18.99
CA LYS A 253 5.59 -3.50 -20.20
C LYS A 253 6.50 -4.01 -21.31
N PRO A 254 6.13 -5.07 -22.05
CA PRO A 254 6.85 -5.52 -23.23
C PRO A 254 7.10 -4.38 -24.23
N MET A 255 8.19 -4.48 -25.00
CA MET A 255 8.53 -3.49 -26.03
C MET A 255 7.61 -3.53 -27.26
N ARG A 256 6.81 -4.61 -27.36
CA ARG A 256 5.87 -4.84 -28.50
C ARG A 256 4.61 -5.50 -27.99
#